data_6cd4d08c857de0a99742623e023069cb
#
_entry.id   6cd4d08c857de0a99742623e023069cb
#
_cell.length_a   1.000
_cell.length_b   1.000
_cell.length_c   1.000
_cell.angle_alpha   90.00
_cell.angle_beta   90.00
_cell.angle_gamma   90.00
#
_symmetry.space_group_name_H-M   'P 1'
#
loop_
_entity.id
_entity.type
_entity.pdbx_description
1 polymer ?
#
loop_
_entity_poly.entity_id
_entity_poly.type
_entity_poly.pdbx_seq_one_letter_code
_entity_poly.pdbx_strand_id
1 'polypeptide(L)'
;FTAIEVQTIDTTGNYRLSRLALFEPERRIVKSTVGLNWENVNKRIIPQIVYKGQVLQRERLNKTGLWFVTPVPVYDRIMRRLGGEHNLSFGFPSQPGAIHFLRYDYDFDKAVEGRPVPLKVAGEGCTTVEKVSAAFSNVGLPEPNVYEAAIRTALYD
;
A
#
# COMPACT_ATOMS: atom_id res chain seq x y z
N PHE A 1 -20.71 3.73 12.13
CA PHE A 1 -19.37 3.18 12.37
C PHE A 1 -18.39 3.65 11.29
N THR A 2 -17.11 3.54 11.58
CA THR A 2 -15.98 3.78 10.66
C THR A 2 -15.25 2.46 10.46
N ALA A 3 -14.97 2.10 9.22
CA ALA A 3 -14.16 0.93 8.90
C ALA A 3 -12.68 1.34 8.85
N ILE A 4 -11.84 0.63 9.60
CA ILE A 4 -10.40 0.87 9.63
C ILE A 4 -9.69 -0.41 9.23
N GLU A 5 -8.80 -0.31 8.26
CA GLU A 5 -7.88 -1.38 7.86
C GLU A 5 -6.44 -0.93 8.08
N VAL A 6 -5.71 -1.69 8.87
CA VAL A 6 -4.27 -1.47 9.06
C VAL A 6 -3.52 -2.52 8.25
N GLN A 7 -2.71 -2.06 7.30
CA GLN A 7 -2.00 -2.93 6.39
C GLN A 7 -0.52 -2.59 6.32
N THR A 8 0.31 -3.60 6.48
CA THR A 8 1.74 -3.56 6.20
C THR A 8 2.04 -4.38 4.93
N ILE A 9 3.30 -4.72 4.71
CA ILE A 9 3.71 -5.55 3.57
C ILE A 9 4.40 -6.81 4.04
N ASP A 10 4.13 -7.91 3.35
CA ASP A 10 4.81 -9.17 3.62
C ASP A 10 6.26 -9.14 3.13
N THR A 11 7.10 -9.97 3.74
CA THR A 11 8.47 -10.20 3.30
C THR A 11 8.53 -11.40 2.34
N THR A 12 9.49 -11.34 1.42
CA THR A 12 9.89 -12.51 0.60
C THR A 12 11.07 -13.20 1.26
N GLY A 13 11.12 -14.53 1.19
CA GLY A 13 12.22 -15.31 1.74
C GLY A 13 12.15 -15.52 3.25
N ASN A 14 13.26 -15.99 3.83
CA ASN A 14 13.33 -16.41 5.23
C ASN A 14 14.11 -15.38 6.07
N TYR A 15 13.42 -14.67 6.94
CA TYR A 15 13.99 -13.68 7.85
C TYR A 15 14.59 -14.26 9.14
N ARG A 16 14.59 -15.60 9.31
CA ARG A 16 15.01 -16.26 10.55
C ARG A 16 16.43 -15.90 10.98
N LEU A 17 17.37 -15.86 10.04
CA LEU A 17 18.78 -15.52 10.34
C LEU A 17 18.90 -14.08 10.83
N SER A 18 18.26 -13.12 10.16
CA SER A 18 18.28 -11.72 10.57
C SER A 18 17.63 -11.52 11.94
N ARG A 19 16.53 -12.23 12.19
CA ARG A 19 15.85 -12.19 13.49
C ARG A 19 16.74 -12.76 14.60
N LEU A 20 17.34 -13.92 14.39
CA LEU A 20 18.21 -14.54 15.40
C LEU A 20 19.41 -13.66 15.74
N ALA A 21 20.04 -13.05 14.74
CA ALA A 21 21.17 -12.14 14.94
C ALA A 21 20.84 -10.91 15.81
N LEU A 22 19.58 -10.45 15.82
CA LEU A 22 19.12 -9.39 16.71
C LEU A 22 18.91 -9.84 18.16
N PHE A 23 18.71 -11.15 18.40
CA PHE A 23 18.56 -11.70 19.74
C PHE A 23 19.90 -12.18 20.35
N GLU A 24 20.98 -12.23 19.56
CA GLU A 24 22.32 -12.46 20.07
C GLU A 24 22.78 -11.29 20.95
N PRO A 25 23.70 -11.52 21.92
CA PRO A 25 24.19 -10.46 22.81
C PRO A 25 24.74 -9.26 22.05
N GLU A 26 25.43 -9.47 20.91
CA GLU A 26 26.03 -8.44 20.09
C GLU A 26 25.02 -7.69 19.22
N ARG A 27 23.77 -8.17 19.12
CA ARG A 27 22.69 -7.55 18.31
C ARG A 27 23.13 -7.12 16.93
N ARG A 28 23.71 -8.03 16.16
CA ARG A 28 24.31 -7.72 14.86
C ARG A 28 23.27 -7.54 13.77
N ILE A 29 23.48 -6.57 12.89
CA ILE A 29 22.77 -6.47 11.61
C ILE A 29 23.50 -7.33 10.60
N VAL A 30 22.87 -8.40 10.14
CA VAL A 30 23.43 -9.31 9.13
C VAL A 30 22.85 -9.02 7.76
N LYS A 31 23.66 -9.24 6.71
CA LYS A 31 23.19 -9.16 5.34
C LYS A 31 22.10 -10.22 5.13
N SER A 32 20.95 -9.80 4.64
CA SER A 32 19.80 -10.68 4.38
C SER A 32 19.44 -10.65 2.91
N THR A 33 18.95 -11.79 2.40
CA THR A 33 18.32 -11.91 1.08
C THR A 33 16.81 -11.65 1.14
N VAL A 34 16.29 -11.36 2.32
CA VAL A 34 14.87 -11.04 2.52
C VAL A 34 14.58 -9.68 1.91
N GLY A 35 13.55 -9.63 1.07
CA GLY A 35 13.01 -8.42 0.50
C GLY A 35 11.56 -8.19 0.93
N LEU A 36 11.04 -7.01 0.62
CA LEU A 36 9.61 -6.72 0.76
C LEU A 36 8.88 -7.21 -0.48
N ASN A 37 7.74 -7.87 -0.29
CA ASN A 37 6.93 -8.39 -1.37
C ASN A 37 6.08 -7.28 -2.01
N TRP A 38 6.74 -6.41 -2.77
CA TRP A 38 6.09 -5.26 -3.42
C TRP A 38 5.03 -5.65 -4.44
N GLU A 39 5.06 -6.88 -4.94
CA GLU A 39 4.04 -7.39 -5.85
C GLU A 39 2.67 -7.52 -5.16
N ASN A 40 2.65 -7.73 -3.86
CA ASN A 40 1.42 -7.75 -3.07
C ASN A 40 0.66 -6.43 -3.11
N VAL A 41 1.33 -5.30 -3.30
CA VAL A 41 0.65 -4.00 -3.48
C VAL A 41 -0.30 -4.07 -4.69
N ASN A 42 0.18 -4.57 -5.82
CA ASN A 42 -0.60 -4.66 -7.04
C ASN A 42 -1.64 -5.79 -7.01
N LYS A 43 -1.26 -6.97 -6.51
CA LYS A 43 -2.09 -8.18 -6.58
C LYS A 43 -3.12 -8.30 -5.44
N ARG A 44 -2.86 -7.66 -4.31
CA ARG A 44 -3.70 -7.83 -3.11
C ARG A 44 -4.15 -6.50 -2.50
N ILE A 45 -3.23 -5.61 -2.16
CA ILE A 45 -3.55 -4.41 -1.36
C ILE A 45 -4.52 -3.50 -2.12
N ILE A 46 -4.14 -3.03 -3.32
CA ILE A 46 -5.00 -2.11 -4.08
C ILE A 46 -6.35 -2.74 -4.47
N PRO A 47 -6.42 -3.98 -5.00
CA PRO A 47 -7.70 -4.64 -5.25
C PRO A 47 -8.59 -4.79 -4.00
N GLN A 48 -7.99 -5.04 -2.83
CA GLN A 48 -8.74 -5.12 -1.57
C GLN A 48 -9.28 -3.75 -1.15
N ILE A 49 -8.51 -2.67 -1.28
CA ILE A 49 -8.99 -1.31 -0.99
C ILE A 49 -10.20 -0.99 -1.87
N VAL A 50 -10.12 -1.26 -3.17
CA VAL A 50 -11.22 -1.01 -4.11
C VAL A 50 -12.44 -1.86 -3.74
N TYR A 51 -12.28 -3.16 -3.55
CA TYR A 51 -13.37 -4.07 -3.22
C TYR A 51 -14.05 -3.69 -1.89
N LYS A 52 -13.27 -3.49 -0.84
CA LYS A 52 -13.80 -3.11 0.48
C LYS A 52 -14.48 -1.74 0.43
N GLY A 53 -13.90 -0.78 -0.27
CA GLY A 53 -14.50 0.54 -0.46
C GLY A 53 -15.88 0.45 -1.13
N GLN A 54 -16.01 -0.37 -2.18
CA GLN A 54 -17.27 -0.62 -2.86
C GLN A 54 -18.32 -1.32 -1.97
N VAL A 55 -17.89 -2.30 -1.16
CA VAL A 55 -18.78 -2.96 -0.19
C VAL A 55 -19.24 -1.96 0.86
N LEU A 56 -18.32 -1.23 1.48
CA LEU A 56 -18.61 -0.29 2.56
C LEU A 56 -19.46 0.91 2.10
N GLN A 57 -19.38 1.29 0.83
CA GLN A 57 -20.23 2.32 0.24
C GLN A 57 -21.73 1.95 0.28
N ARG A 58 -22.04 0.66 0.27
CA ARG A 58 -23.40 0.13 0.31
C ARG A 58 -23.92 -0.08 1.74
N GLU A 59 -23.04 0.05 2.74
CA GLU A 59 -23.39 -0.14 4.13
C GLU A 59 -24.02 1.11 4.73
N ARG A 60 -25.32 1.04 5.09
CA ARG A 60 -26.10 2.18 5.58
C ARG A 60 -25.48 2.87 6.80
N LEU A 61 -24.83 2.12 7.68
CA LEU A 61 -24.24 2.64 8.92
C LEU A 61 -22.80 3.14 8.75
N ASN A 62 -22.14 2.85 7.61
CA ASN A 62 -20.83 3.41 7.31
C ASN A 62 -21.00 4.78 6.62
N LYS A 63 -20.73 5.85 7.37
CA LYS A 63 -20.89 7.23 6.89
C LYS A 63 -19.60 7.88 6.44
N THR A 64 -18.46 7.28 6.76
CA THR A 64 -17.12 7.90 6.58
C THR A 64 -16.25 7.20 5.54
N GLY A 65 -16.71 6.05 5.01
CA GLY A 65 -15.90 5.25 4.08
C GLY A 65 -14.89 4.35 4.79
N LEU A 66 -13.79 4.03 4.11
CA LEU A 66 -12.69 3.18 4.57
C LEU A 66 -11.49 4.02 4.98
N TRP A 67 -10.98 3.83 6.18
CA TRP A 67 -9.68 4.33 6.63
C TRP A 67 -8.62 3.26 6.41
N PHE A 68 -7.70 3.52 5.51
CA PHE A 68 -6.58 2.65 5.19
C PHE A 68 -5.30 3.20 5.83
N VAL A 69 -4.83 2.51 6.87
CA VAL A 69 -3.67 2.91 7.68
C VAL A 69 -2.46 2.06 7.26
N THR A 70 -1.37 2.71 6.85
CA THR A 70 -0.22 2.01 6.30
C THR A 70 1.08 2.78 6.54
N PRO A 71 2.27 2.11 6.62
CA PRO A 71 3.53 2.83 6.74
C PRO A 71 3.89 3.56 5.45
N VAL A 72 4.64 4.66 5.57
CA VAL A 72 5.06 5.52 4.45
C VAL A 72 5.60 4.73 3.26
N PRO A 73 6.53 3.75 3.39
CA PRO A 73 7.04 3.03 2.22
C PRO A 73 5.99 2.26 1.42
N VAL A 74 4.97 1.73 2.11
CA VAL A 74 3.85 1.02 1.45
C VAL A 74 2.93 2.03 0.76
N TYR A 75 2.63 3.15 1.42
CA TYR A 75 1.87 4.24 0.82
C TYR A 75 2.54 4.74 -0.48
N ASP A 76 3.83 5.03 -0.45
CA ASP A 76 4.58 5.51 -1.62
C ASP A 76 4.54 4.50 -2.77
N ARG A 77 4.58 3.20 -2.45
CA ARG A 77 4.46 2.15 -3.46
C ARG A 77 3.06 2.09 -4.06
N ILE A 78 2.01 2.25 -3.23
CA ILE A 78 0.62 2.36 -3.70
C ILE A 78 0.49 3.56 -4.63
N MET A 79 0.94 4.75 -4.20
CA MET A 79 0.85 5.97 -5.00
C MET A 79 1.60 5.84 -6.34
N ARG A 80 2.80 5.26 -6.32
CA ARG A 80 3.55 4.98 -7.56
C ARG A 80 2.76 4.09 -8.53
N ARG A 81 2.10 3.04 -8.02
CA ARG A 81 1.29 2.14 -8.86
C ARG A 81 0.04 2.82 -9.40
N LEU A 82 -0.53 3.77 -8.66
CA LEU A 82 -1.69 4.55 -9.08
C LEU A 82 -1.33 5.78 -9.94
N GLY A 83 -0.04 5.96 -10.27
CA GLY A 83 0.45 7.06 -11.10
C GLY A 83 0.61 8.38 -10.37
N GLY A 84 0.60 8.37 -9.04
CA GLY A 84 0.81 9.54 -8.19
C GLY A 84 -0.46 10.07 -7.52
N GLU A 85 -0.28 10.87 -6.48
CA GLU A 85 -1.37 11.47 -5.70
C GLU A 85 -2.29 12.35 -6.57
N HIS A 86 -1.77 12.98 -7.62
CA HIS A 86 -2.55 13.84 -8.52
C HIS A 86 -3.67 13.09 -9.26
N ASN A 87 -3.51 11.78 -9.51
CA ASN A 87 -4.55 10.96 -10.14
C ASN A 87 -5.72 10.65 -9.20
N LEU A 88 -5.53 10.83 -7.91
CA LEU A 88 -6.53 10.52 -6.89
C LEU A 88 -7.38 11.75 -6.50
N SER A 89 -6.94 12.95 -6.86
CA SER A 89 -7.66 14.20 -6.54
C SER A 89 -8.02 14.26 -5.06
N PHE A 90 -7.05 14.24 -4.16
CA PHE A 90 -7.29 14.32 -2.70
C PHE A 90 -8.05 15.58 -2.30
N GLY A 91 -8.68 15.54 -1.13
CA GLY A 91 -9.48 16.63 -0.57
C GLY A 91 -10.99 16.38 -0.56
N PHE A 92 -11.41 15.15 -0.85
CA PHE A 92 -12.81 14.77 -0.70
C PHE A 92 -13.23 14.75 0.78
N PRO A 93 -14.50 15.09 1.09
CA PRO A 93 -15.02 14.94 2.43
C PRO A 93 -15.21 13.47 2.80
N SER A 94 -15.27 13.20 4.10
CA SER A 94 -15.70 11.89 4.62
C SER A 94 -17.14 11.61 4.21
N GLN A 95 -17.35 10.53 3.47
CA GLN A 95 -18.66 10.13 2.96
C GLN A 95 -18.66 8.63 2.63
N PRO A 96 -19.82 7.99 2.40
CA PRO A 96 -19.84 6.65 1.84
C PRO A 96 -19.04 6.57 0.54
N GLY A 97 -18.18 5.57 0.40
CA GLY A 97 -17.27 5.44 -0.75
C GLY A 97 -15.99 6.25 -0.65
N ALA A 98 -15.77 7.04 0.40
CA ALA A 98 -14.49 7.69 0.64
C ALA A 98 -13.43 6.65 1.03
N ILE A 99 -12.20 6.88 0.58
CA ILE A 99 -10.99 6.16 0.98
C ILE A 99 -10.04 7.17 1.62
N HIS A 100 -9.84 7.02 2.92
CA HIS A 100 -8.89 7.80 3.68
C HIS A 100 -7.57 7.04 3.74
N PHE A 101 -6.49 7.61 3.23
CA PHE A 101 -5.14 7.12 3.41
C PHE A 101 -4.50 7.83 4.59
N LEU A 102 -4.22 7.10 5.66
CA LEU A 102 -3.43 7.57 6.79
C LEU A 102 -2.09 6.87 6.75
N ARG A 103 -1.02 7.64 6.55
CA ARG A 103 0.35 7.13 6.55
C ARG A 103 1.04 7.44 7.86
N TYR A 104 1.80 6.47 8.37
CA TYR A 104 2.59 6.62 9.58
C TYR A 104 4.05 6.28 9.34
N ASP A 105 4.91 6.80 10.19
CA ASP A 105 6.34 6.51 10.20
C ASP A 105 6.85 6.42 11.63
N TYR A 106 8.09 5.98 11.81
CA TYR A 106 8.76 5.97 13.09
C TYR A 106 9.13 7.40 13.53
N ASP A 107 8.88 7.70 14.79
CA ASP A 107 9.28 8.98 15.40
C ASP A 107 10.65 8.81 16.07
N PHE A 108 11.72 8.85 15.26
CA PHE A 108 13.08 8.70 15.75
C PHE A 108 13.51 9.83 16.70
N ASP A 109 12.89 11.01 16.62
CA ASP A 109 13.16 12.13 17.53
C ASP A 109 12.75 11.80 18.98
N LYS A 110 11.82 10.86 19.14
CA LYS A 110 11.36 10.37 20.43
C LYS A 110 11.86 8.96 20.77
N ALA A 111 12.82 8.45 20.01
CA ALA A 111 13.37 7.13 20.25
C ALA A 111 14.17 7.12 21.56
N VAL A 112 13.96 6.08 22.37
CA VAL A 112 14.70 5.85 23.63
C VAL A 112 15.34 4.47 23.53
N GLU A 113 16.62 4.39 23.89
CA GLU A 113 17.35 3.12 23.86
C GLU A 113 16.66 2.06 24.72
N GLY A 114 16.55 0.83 24.19
CA GLY A 114 15.89 -0.28 24.88
C GLY A 114 14.36 -0.23 24.90
N ARG A 115 13.74 0.75 24.26
CA ARG A 115 12.28 0.86 24.12
C ARG A 115 11.85 0.79 22.64
N PRO A 116 10.61 0.35 22.36
CA PRO A 116 10.05 0.45 21.00
C PRO A 116 10.05 1.90 20.52
N VAL A 117 10.43 2.11 19.27
CA VAL A 117 10.37 3.45 18.66
C VAL A 117 8.91 3.85 18.49
N PRO A 118 8.47 5.03 18.97
CA PRO A 118 7.10 5.50 18.77
C PRO A 118 6.77 5.69 17.30
N LEU A 119 5.48 5.64 16.98
CA LEU A 119 4.98 5.98 15.67
C LEU A 119 4.42 7.41 15.67
N LYS A 120 4.53 8.08 14.52
CA LYS A 120 3.89 9.37 14.26
C LYS A 120 3.08 9.32 12.97
N VAL A 121 2.02 10.10 12.92
CA VAL A 121 1.30 10.34 11.66
C VAL A 121 2.19 11.14 10.73
N ALA A 122 2.45 10.60 9.54
CA ALA A 122 3.27 11.24 8.52
C ALA A 122 2.41 12.00 7.48
N GLY A 123 1.11 11.75 7.47
CA GLY A 123 0.16 12.47 6.63
C GLY A 123 -1.13 11.69 6.41
N GLU A 124 -2.12 12.41 5.91
CA GLU A 124 -3.41 11.85 5.53
C GLU A 124 -3.93 12.47 4.23
N GLY A 125 -4.84 11.77 3.58
CA GLY A 125 -5.53 12.26 2.41
C GLY A 125 -6.81 11.46 2.17
N CYS A 126 -7.84 12.12 1.67
CA CYS A 126 -9.13 11.49 1.38
C CYS A 126 -9.44 11.61 -0.11
N THR A 127 -9.78 10.48 -0.71
CA THR A 127 -10.23 10.34 -2.10
C THR A 127 -11.49 9.46 -2.15
N THR A 128 -11.88 8.98 -3.32
CA THR A 128 -13.01 8.06 -3.46
C THR A 128 -12.60 6.71 -4.03
N VAL A 129 -13.42 5.70 -3.80
CA VAL A 129 -13.18 4.35 -4.34
C VAL A 129 -13.15 4.35 -5.87
N GLU A 130 -13.95 5.20 -6.51
CA GLU A 130 -13.99 5.35 -7.97
C GLU A 130 -12.65 5.89 -8.51
N LYS A 131 -12.06 6.88 -7.83
CA LYS A 131 -10.76 7.44 -8.22
C LYS A 131 -9.63 6.42 -8.07
N VAL A 132 -9.61 5.67 -6.97
CA VAL A 132 -8.63 4.59 -6.77
C VAL A 132 -8.80 3.51 -7.83
N SER A 133 -10.03 3.08 -8.12
CA SER A 133 -10.34 2.07 -9.14
C SER A 133 -9.91 2.53 -10.54
N ALA A 134 -10.26 3.76 -10.92
CA ALA A 134 -9.89 4.33 -12.22
C ALA A 134 -8.37 4.45 -12.37
N ALA A 135 -7.67 4.98 -11.35
CA ALA A 135 -6.22 5.07 -11.36
C ALA A 135 -5.55 3.70 -11.48
N PHE A 136 -6.04 2.69 -10.74
CA PHE A 136 -5.52 1.33 -10.80
C PHE A 136 -5.70 0.69 -12.18
N SER A 137 -6.84 0.93 -12.84
CA SER A 137 -7.18 0.32 -14.14
C SER A 137 -6.49 1.00 -15.31
N ASN A 138 -6.19 2.30 -15.21
CA ASN A 138 -5.74 3.10 -16.36
C ASN A 138 -4.23 3.39 -16.36
N VAL A 139 -3.55 3.25 -15.22
CA VAL A 139 -2.12 3.52 -15.11
C VAL A 139 -1.30 2.27 -15.45
N GLY A 140 -0.29 2.45 -16.31
CA GLY A 140 0.66 1.41 -16.67
C GLY A 140 0.09 0.37 -17.66
N LEU A 141 -0.94 0.73 -18.42
CA LEU A 141 -1.36 -0.07 -19.57
C LEU A 141 -0.25 -0.05 -20.64
N PRO A 142 0.03 -1.19 -21.28
CA PRO A 142 0.92 -1.21 -22.44
C PRO A 142 0.30 -0.45 -23.60
N GLU A 143 1.14 -0.04 -24.55
CA GLU A 143 0.67 0.52 -25.80
C GLU A 143 -0.27 -0.47 -26.53
N PRO A 144 -1.22 0.02 -27.34
CA PRO A 144 -2.09 -0.85 -28.12
C PRO A 144 -1.28 -1.82 -28.99
N ASN A 145 -1.75 -3.05 -29.10
CA ASN A 145 -1.18 -4.11 -29.95
C ASN A 145 0.22 -4.64 -29.57
N VAL A 146 0.78 -4.25 -28.40
CA VAL A 146 2.07 -4.77 -27.93
C VAL A 146 2.06 -6.30 -27.83
N TYR A 147 0.99 -6.89 -27.28
CA TYR A 147 0.88 -8.34 -27.17
C TYR A 147 0.69 -9.01 -28.54
N GLU A 148 -0.09 -8.42 -29.45
CA GLU A 148 -0.24 -8.93 -30.79
C GLU A 148 1.10 -8.94 -31.55
N ALA A 149 1.87 -7.85 -31.46
CA ALA A 149 3.19 -7.77 -32.05
C ALA A 149 4.14 -8.86 -31.51
N ALA A 150 4.17 -9.04 -30.19
CA ALA A 150 4.99 -10.08 -29.54
C ALA A 150 4.57 -11.51 -29.98
N ILE A 151 3.28 -11.78 -30.10
CA ILE A 151 2.75 -13.08 -30.58
C ILE A 151 3.14 -13.30 -32.04
N ARG A 152 2.99 -12.30 -32.91
CA ARG A 152 3.37 -12.39 -34.32
C ARG A 152 4.85 -12.71 -34.48
N THR A 153 5.73 -12.00 -33.78
CA THR A 153 7.17 -12.27 -33.75
C THR A 153 7.45 -13.72 -33.33
N ALA A 154 6.84 -14.20 -32.25
CA ALA A 154 7.07 -15.54 -31.74
C ALA A 154 6.53 -16.67 -32.65
N LEU A 155 5.58 -16.39 -33.56
CA LEU A 155 4.98 -17.39 -34.44
C LEU A 155 5.59 -17.42 -35.85
N TYR A 156 6.18 -16.32 -36.30
CA TYR A 156 6.59 -16.14 -37.69
C TYR A 156 8.08 -15.82 -37.88
N ASP A 157 8.83 -15.57 -36.78
CA ASP A 157 10.29 -15.51 -36.76
C ASP A 157 10.89 -16.80 -36.16
#